data_7fd3298437b621b2e91b5c29d7084e3a
#
_entry.id   7fd3298437b621b2e91b5c29d7084e3a
#
_cell.length_a   1.000
_cell.length_b   1.000
_cell.length_c   1.000
_cell.angle_alpha   90.00
_cell.angle_beta   90.00
_cell.angle_gamma   90.00
#
_symmetry.space_group_name_H-M   'P 1'
#
loop_
_entity.id
_entity.type
_entity.pdbx_description
1 polymer ?
#
loop_
_entity_poly.entity_id
_entity_poly.type
_entity_poly.pdbx_seq_one_letter_code
_entity_poly.pdbx_strand_id
1 'polypeptide(L)'
;LVSALIDSTETGGSNTSSKAASAKEIWEELVHIHGTLRSWYEDHQYYHKLGFLVAVSKEPYDLLQFFLIKANSSKKSVVLEEIDKKIKEEFDGIDLDELKYEKSSDKQRIRKVLLYFNIYTMINSRTSNKFSFRQYKNPVPDRANKKSYGWDVEHIHARAEDEELSNARPELQKEMLEDLINQLQEIDDEQGVNIVKKFIEEHPSGAEPKEFVAFYNKTCDRCGEFNENGLGNLTLL
;
A
#
# COMPACT_ATOMS: atom_id res chain seq x y z
N LEU A 1 -21.28 -8.29 15.88
CA LEU A 1 -22.18 -9.06 15.00
C LEU A 1 -23.28 -9.76 15.80
N VAL A 2 -22.95 -10.57 16.80
CA VAL A 2 -23.94 -11.30 17.64
C VAL A 2 -24.81 -10.34 18.44
N SER A 3 -24.24 -9.25 19.01
CA SER A 3 -25.01 -8.22 19.70
C SER A 3 -25.94 -7.44 18.76
N ALA A 4 -25.50 -7.12 17.53
CA ALA A 4 -26.33 -6.44 16.55
C ALA A 4 -27.51 -7.33 16.06
N LEU A 5 -27.33 -8.63 16.01
CA LEU A 5 -28.41 -9.60 15.74
C LEU A 5 -29.40 -9.67 16.90
N ILE A 6 -28.96 -9.53 18.15
CA ILE A 6 -29.81 -9.52 19.35
C ILE A 6 -30.53 -8.17 19.46
N ASP A 7 -29.83 -7.04 19.22
CA ASP A 7 -30.40 -5.68 19.32
C ASP A 7 -31.43 -5.38 18.22
N SER A 8 -31.34 -6.02 17.05
CA SER A 8 -32.38 -5.89 15.99
C SER A 8 -33.71 -6.51 16.37
N THR A 9 -33.79 -7.28 17.46
CA THR A 9 -35.02 -7.85 18.00
C THR A 9 -35.66 -6.97 19.07
N GLU A 10 -34.99 -5.92 19.59
CA GLU A 10 -35.51 -5.10 20.71
C GLU A 10 -36.00 -3.69 20.33
N THR A 11 -35.73 -3.16 19.15
CA THR A 11 -36.13 -1.80 18.74
C THR A 11 -37.30 -1.78 17.76
N GLY A 12 -38.49 -1.87 18.24
CA GLY A 12 -39.72 -1.71 17.43
C GLY A 12 -41.00 -1.77 18.25
N GLY A 13 -41.26 -0.72 18.99
CA GLY A 13 -42.56 -0.56 19.62
C GLY A 13 -43.66 -0.25 18.59
N SER A 14 -44.39 -1.24 18.14
CA SER A 14 -45.80 -1.25 17.86
C SER A 14 -46.24 -2.63 17.38
N ASN A 15 -47.09 -3.29 18.16
CA ASN A 15 -48.04 -4.38 17.86
C ASN A 15 -47.81 -5.21 16.58
N THR A 16 -46.73 -5.96 16.51
CA THR A 16 -46.65 -7.25 15.85
C THR A 16 -45.79 -8.12 16.73
N SER A 17 -46.27 -9.28 17.15
CA SER A 17 -45.49 -10.24 17.94
C SER A 17 -44.24 -10.66 17.17
N SER A 18 -43.15 -9.94 17.37
CA SER A 18 -41.83 -10.36 16.89
C SER A 18 -41.47 -11.62 17.70
N LYS A 19 -41.68 -12.77 17.06
CA LYS A 19 -41.33 -14.06 17.62
C LYS A 19 -39.82 -14.01 17.88
N ALA A 20 -39.41 -14.01 19.12
CA ALA A 20 -37.98 -14.10 19.45
C ALA A 20 -37.40 -15.32 18.72
N ALA A 21 -36.32 -15.13 17.97
CA ALA A 21 -35.67 -16.20 17.24
C ALA A 21 -35.33 -17.34 18.22
N SER A 22 -35.65 -18.57 17.85
CA SER A 22 -35.30 -19.72 18.69
C SER A 22 -33.79 -19.90 18.75
N ALA A 23 -33.28 -20.47 19.84
CA ALA A 23 -31.84 -20.78 19.97
C ALA A 23 -31.30 -21.60 18.78
N LYS A 24 -32.15 -22.40 18.15
CA LYS A 24 -31.84 -23.17 16.96
C LYS A 24 -31.61 -22.25 15.74
N GLU A 25 -32.52 -21.30 15.52
CA GLU A 25 -32.42 -20.36 14.40
C GLU A 25 -31.16 -19.46 14.52
N ILE A 26 -30.87 -19.00 15.73
CA ILE A 26 -29.65 -18.24 16.03
C ILE A 26 -28.40 -19.08 15.73
N TRP A 27 -28.39 -20.35 16.13
CA TRP A 27 -27.29 -21.27 15.88
C TRP A 27 -27.09 -21.54 14.39
N GLU A 28 -28.15 -21.80 13.64
CA GLU A 28 -28.11 -22.02 12.20
C GLU A 28 -27.56 -20.78 11.46
N GLU A 29 -27.96 -19.58 11.86
CA GLU A 29 -27.42 -18.33 11.33
C GLU A 29 -25.92 -18.15 11.63
N LEU A 30 -25.48 -18.43 12.87
CA LEU A 30 -24.05 -18.39 13.23
C LEU A 30 -23.22 -19.37 12.42
N VAL A 31 -23.71 -20.59 12.22
CA VAL A 31 -23.03 -21.61 11.39
C VAL A 31 -22.93 -21.14 9.94
N HIS A 32 -23.99 -20.52 9.41
CA HIS A 32 -24.01 -19.98 8.06
C HIS A 32 -23.02 -18.83 7.89
N ILE A 33 -23.03 -17.85 8.79
CA ILE A 33 -22.09 -16.72 8.79
C ILE A 33 -20.64 -17.22 8.88
N HIS A 34 -20.37 -18.15 9.81
CA HIS A 34 -19.04 -18.74 9.94
C HIS A 34 -18.59 -19.43 8.65
N GLY A 35 -19.49 -20.25 8.04
CA GLY A 35 -19.21 -20.92 6.77
C GLY A 35 -18.88 -19.94 5.64
N THR A 36 -19.64 -18.85 5.53
CA THR A 36 -19.40 -17.79 4.54
C THR A 36 -18.05 -17.08 4.76
N LEU A 37 -17.78 -16.65 5.99
CA LEU A 37 -16.50 -15.99 6.33
C LEU A 37 -15.29 -16.92 6.11
N ARG A 38 -15.46 -18.20 6.43
CA ARG A 38 -14.43 -19.21 6.16
C ARG A 38 -14.18 -19.37 4.67
N SER A 39 -15.23 -19.46 3.85
CA SER A 39 -15.08 -19.54 2.39
C SER A 39 -14.39 -18.33 1.80
N TRP A 40 -14.68 -17.12 2.29
CA TRP A 40 -13.98 -15.89 1.90
C TRP A 40 -12.51 -15.89 2.32
N TYR A 41 -12.23 -16.40 3.51
CA TYR A 41 -10.85 -16.54 3.97
C TYR A 41 -10.04 -17.52 3.12
N GLU A 42 -10.65 -18.62 2.69
CA GLU A 42 -10.00 -19.65 1.87
C GLU A 42 -9.84 -19.20 0.40
N ASP A 43 -10.74 -18.38 -0.11
CA ASP A 43 -10.69 -17.86 -1.48
C ASP A 43 -9.70 -16.70 -1.61
N HIS A 44 -8.73 -16.83 -2.52
CA HIS A 44 -7.64 -15.88 -2.67
C HIS A 44 -8.10 -14.47 -3.05
N GLN A 45 -9.11 -14.34 -3.93
CA GLN A 45 -9.63 -13.05 -4.35
C GLN A 45 -10.46 -12.38 -3.23
N TYR A 46 -11.37 -13.13 -2.60
CA TYR A 46 -12.14 -12.61 -1.48
C TYR A 46 -11.26 -12.18 -0.33
N TYR A 47 -10.30 -13.03 0.06
CA TYR A 47 -9.38 -12.72 1.15
C TYR A 47 -8.68 -11.38 0.96
N HIS A 48 -8.10 -11.17 -0.23
CA HIS A 48 -7.32 -9.98 -0.49
C HIS A 48 -8.18 -8.73 -0.71
N LYS A 49 -9.25 -8.83 -1.49
CA LYS A 49 -10.12 -7.69 -1.80
C LYS A 49 -10.92 -7.22 -0.58
N LEU A 50 -11.58 -8.14 0.13
CA LEU A 50 -12.29 -7.80 1.37
C LEU A 50 -11.33 -7.39 2.48
N GLY A 51 -10.18 -8.07 2.59
CA GLY A 51 -9.14 -7.71 3.54
C GLY A 51 -8.65 -6.27 3.35
N PHE A 52 -8.47 -5.83 2.11
CA PHE A 52 -8.16 -4.44 1.78
C PHE A 52 -9.26 -3.50 2.28
N LEU A 53 -10.51 -3.72 1.89
CA LEU A 53 -11.63 -2.87 2.31
C LEU A 53 -11.75 -2.80 3.84
N VAL A 54 -11.65 -3.92 4.53
CA VAL A 54 -11.65 -3.98 6.01
C VAL A 54 -10.46 -3.24 6.61
N ALA A 55 -9.29 -3.28 5.94
CA ALA A 55 -8.10 -2.59 6.42
C ALA A 55 -8.20 -1.07 6.34
N VAL A 56 -8.83 -0.53 5.28
CA VAL A 56 -8.96 0.91 5.06
C VAL A 56 -10.27 1.51 5.56
N SER A 57 -11.29 0.68 5.81
CA SER A 57 -12.59 1.13 6.31
C SER A 57 -12.53 1.69 7.72
N LYS A 58 -13.28 2.76 7.96
CA LYS A 58 -13.55 3.29 9.30
C LYS A 58 -14.57 2.41 10.06
N GLU A 59 -15.48 1.78 9.35
CA GLU A 59 -16.58 0.96 9.89
C GLU A 59 -16.52 -0.46 9.31
N PRO A 60 -15.49 -1.26 9.68
CA PRO A 60 -15.28 -2.57 9.09
C PRO A 60 -16.41 -3.58 9.38
N TYR A 61 -17.12 -3.40 10.48
CA TYR A 61 -18.24 -4.29 10.83
C TYR A 61 -19.44 -4.08 9.91
N ASP A 62 -19.82 -2.84 9.65
CA ASP A 62 -20.95 -2.51 8.77
C ASP A 62 -20.66 -2.96 7.33
N LEU A 63 -19.41 -2.78 6.91
CA LEU A 63 -18.94 -3.27 5.63
C LEU A 63 -19.08 -4.79 5.50
N LEU A 64 -18.61 -5.54 6.50
CA LEU A 64 -18.73 -7.01 6.50
C LEU A 64 -20.19 -7.46 6.54
N GLN A 65 -21.03 -6.80 7.34
CA GLN A 65 -22.45 -7.10 7.41
C GLN A 65 -23.14 -6.86 6.06
N PHE A 66 -22.84 -5.76 5.38
CA PHE A 66 -23.33 -5.48 4.03
C PHE A 66 -23.01 -6.62 3.06
N PHE A 67 -21.75 -7.09 3.03
CA PHE A 67 -21.37 -8.18 2.14
C PHE A 67 -21.93 -9.54 2.53
N LEU A 68 -22.13 -9.82 3.81
CA LEU A 68 -22.79 -11.03 4.30
C LEU A 68 -24.25 -11.08 3.82
N ILE A 69 -25.00 -9.99 3.98
CA ILE A 69 -26.38 -9.89 3.51
C ILE A 69 -26.43 -10.10 1.98
N LYS A 70 -25.50 -9.46 1.25
CA LYS A 70 -25.44 -9.58 -0.21
C LYS A 70 -25.09 -10.99 -0.67
N ALA A 71 -24.20 -11.70 0.03
CA ALA A 71 -23.81 -13.07 -0.27
C ALA A 71 -24.99 -14.06 -0.11
N ASN A 72 -25.90 -13.79 0.83
CA ASN A 72 -27.08 -14.64 1.04
C ASN A 72 -28.08 -14.59 -0.14
N SER A 73 -28.07 -13.50 -0.91
CA SER A 73 -29.04 -13.25 -1.97
C SER A 73 -28.46 -13.20 -3.39
N SER A 74 -27.13 -13.30 -3.54
CA SER A 74 -26.45 -13.05 -4.81
C SER A 74 -25.41 -14.13 -5.14
N LYS A 75 -25.14 -14.29 -6.45
CA LYS A 75 -24.06 -15.16 -6.92
C LYS A 75 -22.69 -14.58 -6.54
N LYS A 76 -21.69 -15.44 -6.41
CA LYS A 76 -20.31 -15.08 -6.12
C LYS A 76 -19.76 -13.95 -7.01
N SER A 77 -20.02 -14.01 -8.33
CA SER A 77 -19.56 -12.98 -9.27
C SER A 77 -20.11 -11.59 -8.95
N VAL A 78 -21.41 -11.52 -8.60
CA VAL A 78 -22.08 -10.26 -8.27
C VAL A 78 -21.52 -9.65 -6.98
N VAL A 79 -21.19 -10.48 -5.99
CA VAL A 79 -20.55 -10.02 -4.76
C VAL A 79 -19.15 -9.49 -5.04
N LEU A 80 -18.37 -10.17 -5.90
CA LEU A 80 -17.03 -9.72 -6.29
C LEU A 80 -17.07 -8.40 -7.08
N GLU A 81 -18.03 -8.24 -7.98
CA GLU A 81 -18.23 -6.97 -8.70
C GLU A 81 -18.54 -5.80 -7.75
N GLU A 82 -19.36 -6.05 -6.73
CA GLU A 82 -19.65 -5.02 -5.73
C GLU A 82 -18.44 -4.70 -4.85
N ILE A 83 -17.61 -5.71 -4.51
CA ILE A 83 -16.35 -5.49 -3.82
C ILE A 83 -15.43 -4.62 -4.68
N ASP A 84 -15.30 -4.91 -5.98
CA ASP A 84 -14.47 -4.14 -6.90
C ASP A 84 -14.97 -2.70 -7.06
N LYS A 85 -16.30 -2.51 -7.07
CA LYS A 85 -16.90 -1.18 -7.07
C LYS A 85 -16.54 -0.41 -5.79
N LYS A 86 -16.67 -1.03 -4.62
CA LYS A 86 -16.29 -0.43 -3.33
C LYS A 86 -14.81 -0.10 -3.27
N ILE A 87 -13.95 -0.94 -3.83
CA ILE A 87 -12.51 -0.65 -3.94
C ILE A 87 -12.28 0.60 -4.79
N LYS A 88 -12.96 0.73 -5.92
CA LYS A 88 -12.84 1.94 -6.76
C LYS A 88 -13.28 3.20 -6.02
N GLU A 89 -14.40 3.14 -5.30
CA GLU A 89 -14.91 4.25 -4.48
C GLU A 89 -13.88 4.74 -3.44
N GLU A 90 -13.02 3.84 -2.93
CA GLU A 90 -11.93 4.21 -2.01
C GLU A 90 -10.85 5.10 -2.65
N PHE A 91 -10.75 5.11 -3.97
CA PHE A 91 -9.78 5.91 -4.73
C PHE A 91 -10.40 7.12 -5.43
N ASP A 92 -11.70 7.33 -5.29
CA ASP A 92 -12.38 8.47 -5.90
C ASP A 92 -11.77 9.80 -5.43
N GLY A 93 -11.44 10.66 -6.39
CA GLY A 93 -10.83 11.96 -6.13
C GLY A 93 -9.37 11.91 -5.69
N ILE A 94 -8.66 10.78 -5.88
CA ILE A 94 -7.22 10.69 -5.67
C ILE A 94 -6.54 10.83 -7.04
N ASP A 95 -5.80 11.92 -7.21
CA ASP A 95 -4.86 12.07 -8.32
C ASP A 95 -3.50 11.53 -7.89
N LEU A 96 -3.04 10.47 -8.55
CA LEU A 96 -1.80 9.76 -8.19
C LEU A 96 -0.56 10.61 -8.44
N ASP A 97 -0.59 11.46 -9.47
CA ASP A 97 0.55 12.30 -9.86
C ASP A 97 0.74 13.49 -8.91
N GLU A 98 -0.34 13.91 -8.23
CA GLU A 98 -0.31 15.00 -7.27
C GLU A 98 0.06 14.58 -5.84
N LEU A 99 0.12 13.28 -5.55
CA LEU A 99 0.43 12.77 -4.21
C LEU A 99 1.89 13.05 -3.84
N LYS A 100 2.10 13.68 -2.66
CA LYS A 100 3.43 13.99 -2.12
C LYS A 100 3.55 13.51 -0.69
N TYR A 101 4.56 12.67 -0.41
CA TYR A 101 4.78 12.07 0.91
C TYR A 101 5.06 13.12 2.01
N GLU A 102 5.62 14.26 1.65
CA GLU A 102 5.85 15.39 2.58
C GLU A 102 4.55 15.97 3.15
N LYS A 103 3.46 15.91 2.39
CA LYS A 103 2.16 16.43 2.82
C LYS A 103 1.48 15.45 3.77
N SER A 104 1.26 15.85 5.01
CA SER A 104 0.57 15.03 6.02
C SER A 104 -0.81 14.54 5.58
N SER A 105 -1.54 15.33 4.76
CA SER A 105 -2.83 14.96 4.19
C SER A 105 -2.75 13.78 3.23
N ASP A 106 -1.60 13.62 2.55
CA ASP A 106 -1.44 12.64 1.49
C ASP A 106 -0.87 11.31 2.01
N LYS A 107 -0.21 11.31 3.17
CA LYS A 107 0.39 10.09 3.75
C LYS A 107 -0.58 8.92 3.87
N GLN A 108 -1.80 9.17 4.32
CA GLN A 108 -2.81 8.10 4.42
C GLN A 108 -3.30 7.63 3.05
N ARG A 109 -3.42 8.55 2.08
CA ARG A 109 -3.78 8.23 0.70
C ARG A 109 -2.70 7.39 0.03
N ILE A 110 -1.43 7.82 0.15
CA ILE A 110 -0.26 7.09 -0.35
C ILE A 110 -0.23 5.68 0.26
N ARG A 111 -0.34 5.56 1.58
CA ARG A 111 -0.36 4.26 2.26
C ARG A 111 -1.49 3.35 1.76
N LYS A 112 -2.67 3.90 1.49
CA LYS A 112 -3.80 3.15 0.92
C LYS A 112 -3.52 2.68 -0.51
N VAL A 113 -2.96 3.54 -1.34
CA VAL A 113 -2.59 3.21 -2.74
C VAL A 113 -1.52 2.10 -2.76
N LEU A 114 -0.46 2.25 -1.99
CA LEU A 114 0.63 1.26 -1.92
C LEU A 114 0.14 -0.09 -1.35
N LEU A 115 -0.76 -0.06 -0.34
CA LEU A 115 -1.39 -1.27 0.15
C LEU A 115 -2.16 -1.98 -0.96
N TYR A 116 -2.97 -1.24 -1.73
CA TYR A 116 -3.73 -1.85 -2.83
C TYR A 116 -2.82 -2.37 -3.94
N PHE A 117 -1.74 -1.67 -4.25
CA PHE A 117 -0.74 -2.13 -5.22
C PHE A 117 -0.14 -3.47 -4.82
N ASN A 118 0.28 -3.63 -3.55
CA ASN A 118 0.79 -4.90 -3.03
C ASN A 118 -0.26 -6.00 -3.13
N ILE A 119 -1.49 -5.71 -2.77
CA ILE A 119 -2.60 -6.67 -2.83
C ILE A 119 -2.92 -7.06 -4.27
N TYR A 120 -2.98 -6.10 -5.18
CA TYR A 120 -3.21 -6.32 -6.60
C TYR A 120 -2.12 -7.22 -7.21
N THR A 121 -0.86 -6.96 -6.86
CA THR A 121 0.28 -7.77 -7.26
C THR A 121 0.15 -9.21 -6.75
N MET A 122 -0.26 -9.41 -5.50
CA MET A 122 -0.47 -10.74 -4.93
C MET A 122 -1.63 -11.48 -5.60
N ILE A 123 -2.75 -10.81 -5.88
CA ILE A 123 -3.89 -11.40 -6.59
C ILE A 123 -3.49 -11.90 -7.98
N ASN A 124 -2.64 -11.14 -8.69
CA ASN A 124 -2.22 -11.45 -10.05
C ASN A 124 -0.94 -12.31 -10.10
N SER A 125 -0.28 -12.52 -8.99
CA SER A 125 0.87 -13.41 -8.91
C SER A 125 0.42 -14.88 -8.93
N ARG A 126 1.32 -15.78 -9.34
CA ARG A 126 1.06 -17.23 -9.31
C ARG A 126 1.23 -17.83 -7.91
N THR A 127 1.44 -17.03 -6.88
CA THR A 127 1.63 -17.50 -5.51
C THR A 127 0.30 -17.64 -4.81
N SER A 128 0.20 -18.61 -3.90
CA SER A 128 -0.94 -18.77 -2.99
C SER A 128 -0.77 -18.03 -1.66
N ASN A 129 0.26 -17.18 -1.56
CA ASN A 129 0.55 -16.44 -0.34
C ASN A 129 -0.56 -15.44 -0.04
N LYS A 130 -0.82 -15.26 1.25
CA LYS A 130 -1.81 -14.31 1.76
C LYS A 130 -1.13 -13.10 2.38
N PHE A 131 -1.62 -11.90 2.07
CA PHE A 131 -1.16 -10.67 2.71
C PHE A 131 -1.47 -10.65 4.19
N SER A 132 -0.53 -10.19 5.02
CA SER A 132 -0.72 -10.13 6.48
C SER A 132 -1.41 -8.84 6.92
N PHE A 133 -2.73 -8.76 6.77
CA PHE A 133 -3.52 -7.60 7.23
C PHE A 133 -3.40 -7.34 8.73
N ARG A 134 -3.13 -8.39 9.54
CA ARG A 134 -2.92 -8.23 10.98
C ARG A 134 -1.71 -7.36 11.28
N GLN A 135 -0.59 -7.59 10.60
CA GLN A 135 0.63 -6.79 10.79
C GLN A 135 0.45 -5.37 10.26
N TYR A 136 -0.30 -5.20 9.17
CA TYR A 136 -0.63 -3.88 8.63
C TYR A 136 -1.44 -3.02 9.62
N LYS A 137 -2.47 -3.58 10.27
CA LYS A 137 -3.33 -2.85 11.23
C LYS A 137 -2.73 -2.70 12.62
N ASN A 138 -2.01 -3.71 13.08
CA ASN A 138 -1.49 -3.78 14.44
C ASN A 138 0.02 -3.99 14.38
N PRO A 139 0.79 -2.92 14.23
CA PRO A 139 2.25 -3.02 14.29
C PRO A 139 2.67 -3.61 15.63
N VAL A 140 3.59 -4.58 15.59
CA VAL A 140 4.08 -5.25 16.80
C VAL A 140 5.03 -4.29 17.53
N PRO A 141 4.74 -3.90 18.78
CA PRO A 141 5.64 -3.03 19.52
C PRO A 141 6.94 -3.75 19.86
N ASP A 142 8.06 -3.16 19.48
CA ASP A 142 9.37 -3.57 20.00
C ASP A 142 9.59 -2.90 21.37
N ARG A 143 9.49 -3.72 22.42
CA ARG A 143 9.67 -3.24 23.79
C ARG A 143 11.11 -2.81 24.09
N ALA A 144 12.10 -3.35 23.37
CA ALA A 144 13.50 -3.04 23.59
C ALA A 144 13.90 -1.67 23.00
N ASN A 145 13.39 -1.34 21.81
CA ASN A 145 13.82 -0.18 21.05
C ASN A 145 12.79 0.97 21.00
N LYS A 146 11.64 0.82 21.69
CA LYS A 146 10.50 1.76 21.64
C LYS A 146 9.99 2.03 20.20
N LYS A 147 10.29 1.15 19.25
CA LYS A 147 9.82 1.17 17.88
C LYS A 147 8.70 0.15 17.70
N SER A 148 7.82 0.37 16.77
CA SER A 148 6.83 -0.63 16.37
C SER A 148 7.24 -1.20 15.02
N TYR A 149 7.26 -2.53 14.91
CA TYR A 149 7.43 -3.20 13.62
C TYR A 149 6.05 -3.34 12.97
N GLY A 150 5.84 -2.64 11.92
CA GLY A 150 4.63 -2.69 11.10
C GLY A 150 5.00 -2.29 9.68
N TRP A 151 4.04 -2.41 8.79
CA TRP A 151 4.20 -1.91 7.43
C TRP A 151 4.38 -0.40 7.44
N ASP A 152 5.49 0.07 6.88
CA ASP A 152 5.78 1.50 6.75
C ASP A 152 6.05 1.86 5.29
N VAL A 153 6.01 3.14 5.00
CA VAL A 153 6.30 3.66 3.66
C VAL A 153 7.77 4.02 3.61
N GLU A 154 8.47 3.38 2.69
CA GLU A 154 9.91 3.57 2.47
C GLU A 154 10.16 4.11 1.06
N HIS A 155 11.23 4.87 0.90
CA HIS A 155 11.67 5.32 -0.41
C HIS A 155 12.43 4.19 -1.12
N ILE A 156 12.12 3.95 -2.39
CA ILE A 156 12.84 2.97 -3.23
C ILE A 156 14.25 3.50 -3.51
N HIS A 157 14.33 4.78 -3.88
CA HIS A 157 15.58 5.48 -4.05
C HIS A 157 15.59 6.67 -3.08
N ALA A 158 16.43 6.60 -2.08
CA ALA A 158 16.77 7.76 -1.29
C ALA A 158 17.73 8.64 -2.12
N ARG A 159 17.40 9.91 -2.28
CA ARG A 159 18.41 10.88 -2.73
C ARG A 159 19.44 10.96 -1.62
N ALA A 160 20.70 10.72 -1.96
CA ALA A 160 21.75 10.88 -0.98
C ALA A 160 21.73 12.34 -0.51
N GLU A 161 21.60 12.55 0.80
CA GLU A 161 21.67 13.89 1.37
C GLU A 161 23.04 14.51 1.02
N ASP A 162 23.13 15.83 0.86
CA ASP A 162 24.38 16.52 0.53
C ASP A 162 25.53 16.13 1.47
N GLU A 163 25.20 15.75 2.71
CA GLU A 163 26.18 15.26 3.69
C GLU A 163 26.70 13.86 3.32
N GLU A 164 25.87 12.96 2.82
CA GLU A 164 26.30 11.63 2.34
C GLU A 164 27.11 11.75 1.06
N LEU A 165 26.67 12.59 0.12
CA LEU A 165 27.40 12.88 -1.11
C LEU A 165 28.78 13.48 -0.83
N SER A 166 28.87 14.41 0.13
CA SER A 166 30.13 15.05 0.51
C SER A 166 31.10 14.12 1.25
N ASN A 167 30.60 13.03 1.83
CA ASN A 167 31.40 12.00 2.49
C ASN A 167 31.64 10.76 1.59
N ALA A 168 31.16 10.76 0.35
CA ALA A 168 31.30 9.62 -0.55
C ALA A 168 32.77 9.38 -0.93
N ARG A 169 33.25 8.16 -0.64
CA ARG A 169 34.60 7.73 -1.07
C ARG A 169 34.65 7.58 -2.59
N PRO A 170 35.82 7.62 -3.21
CA PRO A 170 35.97 7.52 -4.67
C PRO A 170 35.27 6.31 -5.29
N GLU A 171 35.30 5.16 -4.61
CA GLU A 171 34.64 3.95 -5.08
C GLU A 171 33.09 4.14 -5.12
N LEU A 172 32.52 4.75 -4.07
CA LEU A 172 31.10 5.04 -3.98
C LEU A 172 30.68 6.12 -4.99
N GLN A 173 31.52 7.17 -5.17
CA GLN A 173 31.27 8.18 -6.19
C GLN A 173 31.15 7.54 -7.58
N LYS A 174 32.04 6.60 -7.89
CA LYS A 174 32.03 5.89 -9.17
C LYS A 174 30.77 5.04 -9.33
N GLU A 175 30.38 4.28 -8.32
CA GLU A 175 29.16 3.48 -8.31
C GLU A 175 27.91 4.35 -8.54
N MET A 176 27.81 5.47 -7.84
CA MET A 176 26.71 6.44 -8.02
C MET A 176 26.66 7.03 -9.42
N LEU A 177 27.81 7.31 -10.04
CA LEU A 177 27.88 7.83 -11.40
C LEU A 177 27.54 6.75 -12.45
N GLU A 178 27.89 5.49 -12.20
CA GLU A 178 27.49 4.36 -13.04
C GLU A 178 25.97 4.15 -13.00
N ASP A 179 25.36 4.25 -11.83
CA ASP A 179 23.89 4.21 -11.68
C ASP A 179 23.20 5.37 -12.39
N LEU A 180 23.77 6.56 -12.30
CA LEU A 180 23.26 7.73 -13.03
C LEU A 180 23.36 7.55 -14.56
N ILE A 181 24.41 6.92 -15.07
CA ILE A 181 24.51 6.56 -16.49
C ILE A 181 23.37 5.63 -16.89
N ASN A 182 23.06 4.62 -16.08
CA ASN A 182 21.95 3.70 -16.36
C ASN A 182 20.59 4.43 -16.43
N GLN A 183 20.34 5.33 -15.48
CA GLN A 183 19.13 6.16 -15.46
C GLN A 183 19.03 7.07 -16.69
N LEU A 184 20.12 7.73 -17.09
CA LEU A 184 20.15 8.57 -18.28
C LEU A 184 19.96 7.77 -19.58
N GLN A 185 20.42 6.52 -19.62
CA GLN A 185 20.17 5.61 -20.74
C GLN A 185 18.69 5.18 -20.82
N GLU A 186 18.04 4.96 -19.70
CA GLU A 186 16.60 4.61 -19.66
C GLU A 186 15.70 5.73 -20.22
N ILE A 187 16.15 6.98 -20.15
CA ILE A 187 15.44 8.15 -20.71
C ILE A 187 15.98 8.61 -22.07
N ASP A 188 16.86 7.82 -22.70
CA ASP A 188 17.50 8.12 -23.99
C ASP A 188 18.30 9.45 -24.00
N ASP A 189 18.82 9.91 -22.84
CA ASP A 189 19.67 11.10 -22.77
C ASP A 189 21.16 10.78 -23.03
N GLU A 190 21.50 10.52 -24.30
CA GLU A 190 22.88 10.23 -24.70
C GLU A 190 23.86 11.38 -24.35
N GLN A 191 23.39 12.61 -24.36
CA GLN A 191 24.23 13.77 -24.00
C GLN A 191 24.58 13.75 -22.50
N GLY A 192 23.60 13.44 -21.64
CA GLY A 192 23.83 13.26 -20.21
C GLY A 192 24.81 12.14 -19.91
N VAL A 193 24.64 10.98 -20.58
CA VAL A 193 25.57 9.85 -20.49
C VAL A 193 27.01 10.26 -20.82
N ASN A 194 27.21 11.01 -21.91
CA ASN A 194 28.54 11.45 -22.31
C ASN A 194 29.15 12.44 -21.30
N ILE A 195 28.35 13.31 -20.70
CA ILE A 195 28.79 14.25 -19.66
C ILE A 195 29.29 13.47 -18.43
N VAL A 196 28.55 12.46 -17.97
CA VAL A 196 28.95 11.65 -16.80
C VAL A 196 30.21 10.85 -17.09
N LYS A 197 30.30 10.20 -18.26
CA LYS A 197 31.51 9.45 -18.65
C LYS A 197 32.76 10.34 -18.67
N LYS A 198 32.62 11.56 -19.23
CA LYS A 198 33.72 12.51 -19.25
C LYS A 198 34.15 12.93 -17.84
N PHE A 199 33.20 13.15 -16.94
CA PHE A 199 33.50 13.45 -15.54
C PHE A 199 34.28 12.33 -14.85
N ILE A 200 33.88 11.06 -15.07
CA ILE A 200 34.61 9.89 -14.54
C ILE A 200 36.04 9.85 -15.09
N GLU A 201 36.24 10.12 -16.39
CA GLU A 201 37.56 10.15 -17.01
C GLU A 201 38.45 11.28 -16.46
N GLU A 202 37.86 12.45 -16.17
CA GLU A 202 38.56 13.59 -15.58
C GLU A 202 38.93 13.38 -14.10
N HIS A 203 38.20 12.49 -13.39
CA HIS A 203 38.39 12.22 -11.96
C HIS A 203 38.60 10.72 -11.65
N PRO A 204 39.69 10.12 -12.16
CA PRO A 204 39.91 8.67 -12.03
C PRO A 204 40.13 8.22 -10.57
N SER A 205 40.51 9.13 -9.68
CA SER A 205 40.70 8.88 -8.24
C SER A 205 39.59 9.46 -7.37
N GLY A 206 38.46 9.82 -7.97
CA GLY A 206 37.37 10.55 -7.34
C GLY A 206 37.53 12.06 -7.39
N ALA A 207 36.39 12.76 -7.34
CA ALA A 207 36.37 14.23 -7.33
C ALA A 207 36.35 14.75 -5.88
N GLU A 208 36.75 16.02 -5.73
CA GLU A 208 36.63 16.72 -4.45
C GLU A 208 35.14 16.77 -4.03
N PRO A 209 34.81 16.63 -2.73
CA PRO A 209 33.45 16.51 -2.25
C PRO A 209 32.48 17.57 -2.79
N LYS A 210 32.87 18.84 -2.78
CA LYS A 210 32.03 19.95 -3.25
C LYS A 210 31.79 19.88 -4.75
N GLU A 211 32.77 19.47 -5.51
CA GLU A 211 32.70 19.35 -6.97
C GLU A 211 31.81 18.16 -7.34
N PHE A 212 31.96 17.03 -6.65
CA PHE A 212 31.16 15.85 -6.84
C PHE A 212 29.67 16.15 -6.56
N VAL A 213 29.34 16.75 -5.40
CA VAL A 213 27.97 17.12 -5.01
C VAL A 213 27.34 18.04 -6.07
N ALA A 214 28.06 19.09 -6.48
CA ALA A 214 27.55 20.03 -7.48
C ALA A 214 27.32 19.37 -8.85
N PHE A 215 28.23 18.50 -9.26
CA PHE A 215 28.11 17.77 -10.52
C PHE A 215 26.96 16.76 -10.48
N TYR A 216 26.90 15.95 -9.42
CA TYR A 216 25.91 14.90 -9.24
C TYR A 216 24.48 15.48 -9.23
N ASN A 217 24.23 16.48 -8.37
CA ASN A 217 22.92 17.13 -8.29
C ASN A 217 22.50 17.75 -9.62
N LYS A 218 23.39 18.50 -10.28
CA LYS A 218 23.11 19.11 -11.59
C LYS A 218 22.81 18.07 -12.67
N THR A 219 23.43 16.91 -12.60
CA THR A 219 23.23 15.86 -13.62
C THR A 219 21.98 15.03 -13.30
N CYS A 220 21.65 14.81 -12.04
CA CYS A 220 20.38 14.22 -11.62
C CYS A 220 19.17 15.02 -12.12
N ASP A 221 19.26 16.37 -12.17
CA ASP A 221 18.20 17.23 -12.72
C ASP A 221 17.89 16.91 -14.19
N ARG A 222 18.80 16.30 -14.94
CA ARG A 222 18.56 15.86 -16.33
C ARG A 222 17.68 14.61 -16.42
N CYS A 223 17.67 13.77 -15.39
CA CYS A 223 16.78 12.61 -15.33
C CYS A 223 15.31 13.01 -15.15
N GLY A 224 15.02 14.32 -15.19
CA GLY A 224 13.73 14.91 -14.88
C GLY A 224 13.65 15.29 -13.41
N GLU A 225 12.61 16.03 -13.03
CA GLU A 225 12.31 16.24 -11.62
C GLU A 225 12.00 14.87 -11.00
N PHE A 226 13.05 14.18 -10.51
CA PHE A 226 12.87 13.00 -9.71
C PHE A 226 12.11 13.44 -8.45
N ASN A 227 10.83 13.17 -8.47
CA ASN A 227 9.99 13.48 -7.32
C ASN A 227 10.24 12.41 -6.25
N GLU A 228 11.27 12.63 -5.41
CA GLU A 228 11.61 11.73 -4.30
C GLU A 228 10.40 11.34 -3.47
N ASN A 229 9.51 12.28 -3.27
CA ASN A 229 8.30 12.13 -2.48
C ASN A 229 7.08 11.76 -3.34
N GLY A 230 7.29 11.54 -4.64
CA GLY A 230 6.27 11.04 -5.55
C GLY A 230 5.96 9.58 -5.32
N LEU A 231 4.72 9.19 -5.61
CA LEU A 231 4.22 7.83 -5.40
C LEU A 231 5.10 6.76 -6.08
N GLY A 232 5.68 7.05 -7.24
CA GLY A 232 6.53 6.12 -7.99
C GLY A 232 7.82 5.73 -7.27
N ASN A 233 8.29 6.56 -6.33
CA ASN A 233 9.48 6.29 -5.52
C ASN A 233 9.17 5.70 -4.15
N LEU A 234 7.94 5.36 -3.85
CA LEU A 234 7.53 4.87 -2.55
C LEU A 234 7.13 3.41 -2.60
N THR A 235 7.44 2.68 -1.56
CA THR A 235 6.99 1.31 -1.35
C THR A 235 6.43 1.13 0.06
N LEU A 236 5.59 0.13 0.24
CA LEU A 236 5.07 -0.28 1.54
C LEU A 236 5.73 -1.62 1.91
N LEU A 237 6.55 -1.61 2.95
CA LEU A 237 7.31 -2.75 3.46
C LEU A 237 6.88 -3.15 4.86
#